data_a594195fbbd458a2dbc68fa95295baac
#
_entry.id   a594195fbbd458a2dbc68fa95295baac
#
_cell.length_a   1.000
_cell.length_b   1.000
_cell.length_c   1.000
_cell.angle_alpha   90.00
_cell.angle_beta   90.00
_cell.angle_gamma   90.00
#
_symmetry.space_group_name_H-M   'P 1'
#
loop_
_entity.id
_entity.type
_entity.pdbx_description
1 polymer ?
#
loop_
_entity_poly.entity_id
_entity_poly.type
_entity_poly.pdbx_seq_one_letter_code
_entity_poly.pdbx_strand_id
1 'polypeptide(L)'
;SSSHKGVLDVADEEILGKAYDSRLMKRLLQYAVPHAGKLIAALLLLALITLGDLAGPYLMKVIIDDHLDPSNSPYVAIPIEEVENYQGQGIDGMAFIRKSEEHSGLQEYYLLSQGGSFYFAPFKVTGAYTIKENTLTVNGQSYDVIYVPKAEAKVIRSSDYNSVMKLSAVYLVLMVGLGLLTYVQGYILTWGGQAIIYAIRQEIFEHLQHLDLAYFDKNYVGRIVTRATNDVENLNEMYTDILVNTIKDVLTLIGIVVIMLRLDWKLSLITFTVVPLMIAGTIVFRKKVRGAYRKVRRYLSELNGFLAESISGMRIVQIFNQEKRKYKEFLKINKDYETSSLGEITVYAVFRPFMDLLY
;
A
#
# COMPACT_ATOMS: atom_id res chain seq x y z
N SER A 1 -15.97 48.44 -19.05
CA SER A 1 -16.00 47.00 -19.42
C SER A 1 -14.64 46.30 -19.32
N SER A 2 -13.64 46.93 -18.67
CA SER A 2 -12.26 46.37 -18.62
C SER A 2 -11.76 46.10 -17.19
N SER A 3 -12.55 46.35 -16.14
CA SER A 3 -12.09 46.30 -14.73
C SER A 3 -12.44 44.99 -13.97
N HIS A 4 -13.21 44.08 -14.56
CA HIS A 4 -13.63 42.86 -13.86
C HIS A 4 -12.79 41.61 -14.18
N LYS A 5 -11.92 41.66 -15.20
CA LYS A 5 -11.03 40.55 -15.54
C LYS A 5 -9.77 40.45 -14.64
N GLY A 6 -9.34 41.55 -14.03
CA GLY A 6 -8.10 41.59 -13.24
C GLY A 6 -8.23 41.08 -11.83
N VAL A 7 -9.43 41.01 -11.25
CA VAL A 7 -9.62 40.64 -9.82
C VAL A 7 -9.77 39.13 -9.64
N LEU A 8 -10.20 38.40 -10.66
CA LEU A 8 -10.30 36.92 -10.61
C LEU A 8 -8.98 36.18 -10.89
N ASP A 9 -8.07 36.81 -11.67
CA ASP A 9 -6.75 36.22 -11.98
C ASP A 9 -5.77 36.29 -10.80
N VAL A 10 -5.87 37.29 -9.93
CA VAL A 10 -4.97 37.47 -8.78
C VAL A 10 -5.30 36.50 -7.63
N ALA A 11 -6.59 36.11 -7.48
CA ALA A 11 -6.98 35.15 -6.45
C ALA A 11 -6.64 33.69 -6.79
N ASP A 12 -6.52 33.36 -8.08
CA ASP A 12 -6.16 32.01 -8.53
C ASP A 12 -4.63 31.77 -8.59
N GLU A 13 -3.81 32.80 -8.69
CA GLU A 13 -2.33 32.66 -8.63
C GLU A 13 -1.79 32.48 -7.21
N GLU A 14 -2.47 33.00 -6.19
CA GLU A 14 -2.07 32.80 -4.79
C GLU A 14 -2.30 31.37 -4.27
N ILE A 15 -3.17 30.59 -4.90
CA ILE A 15 -3.45 29.18 -4.51
C ILE A 15 -2.40 28.21 -5.07
N LEU A 16 -1.57 28.64 -6.01
CA LEU A 16 -0.43 27.89 -6.55
C LEU A 16 0.90 28.23 -5.85
N GLY A 17 0.84 28.62 -4.58
CA GLY A 17 2.01 28.73 -3.69
C GLY A 17 2.88 27.50 -3.81
N LYS A 18 4.20 27.68 -3.78
CA LYS A 18 5.21 26.61 -3.83
C LYS A 18 4.72 25.42 -3.01
N ALA A 19 4.68 24.24 -3.64
CA ALA A 19 4.19 22.99 -3.04
C ALA A 19 4.91 22.63 -1.71
N TYR A 20 5.92 23.38 -1.31
CA TYR A 20 6.67 23.27 -0.07
C TYR A 20 7.27 24.62 0.31
N ASP A 21 6.82 25.21 1.42
CA ASP A 21 7.45 26.36 2.06
C ASP A 21 8.22 25.90 3.31
N SER A 22 9.54 25.90 3.17
CA SER A 22 10.44 25.46 4.24
C SER A 22 10.35 26.31 5.52
N ARG A 23 9.97 27.59 5.42
CA ARG A 23 9.84 28.48 6.57
C ARG A 23 8.57 28.12 7.36
N LEU A 24 7.45 27.90 6.66
CA LEU A 24 6.21 27.46 7.28
C LEU A 24 6.39 26.08 7.94
N MET A 25 7.01 25.14 7.24
CA MET A 25 7.28 23.81 7.80
C MET A 25 8.16 23.88 9.05
N LYS A 26 9.22 24.69 9.04
CA LYS A 26 10.09 24.88 10.22
C LYS A 26 9.31 25.45 11.39
N ARG A 27 8.44 26.44 11.16
CA ARG A 27 7.59 27.05 12.22
C ARG A 27 6.59 26.05 12.75
N LEU A 28 5.95 25.28 11.90
CA LEU A 28 5.03 24.23 12.30
C LEU A 28 5.73 23.16 13.15
N LEU A 29 6.94 22.74 12.75
CA LEU A 29 7.73 21.80 13.54
C LEU A 29 8.12 22.32 14.92
N GLN A 30 8.23 23.63 15.12
CA GLN A 30 8.49 24.22 16.45
C GLN A 30 7.38 23.91 17.46
N TYR A 31 6.12 23.85 17.04
CA TYR A 31 5.00 23.42 17.89
C TYR A 31 5.03 21.94 18.24
N ALA A 32 5.70 21.12 17.43
CA ALA A 32 5.89 19.71 17.71
C ALA A 32 6.99 19.44 18.73
N VAL A 33 7.96 20.35 18.93
CA VAL A 33 9.11 20.17 19.84
C VAL A 33 8.70 19.87 21.28
N PRO A 34 7.73 20.57 21.90
CA PRO A 34 7.29 20.26 23.27
C PRO A 34 6.68 18.87 23.41
N HIS A 35 6.17 18.32 22.31
CA HIS A 35 5.51 17.00 22.24
C HIS A 35 6.37 15.96 21.53
N ALA A 36 7.65 16.26 21.27
CA ALA A 36 8.58 15.40 20.52
C ALA A 36 8.69 13.98 21.10
N GLY A 37 8.62 13.83 22.43
CA GLY A 37 8.67 12.50 23.06
C GLY A 37 7.54 11.57 22.60
N LYS A 38 6.31 12.08 22.44
CA LYS A 38 5.17 11.29 21.92
C LYS A 38 5.35 10.96 20.45
N LEU A 39 5.78 11.94 19.64
CA LEU A 39 6.01 11.72 18.22
C LEU A 39 7.16 10.73 17.96
N ILE A 40 8.25 10.82 18.71
CA ILE A 40 9.38 9.89 18.64
C ILE A 40 8.92 8.49 19.06
N ALA A 41 8.16 8.36 20.16
CA ALA A 41 7.60 7.06 20.57
C ALA A 41 6.71 6.45 19.47
N ALA A 42 5.83 7.25 18.86
CA ALA A 42 4.99 6.81 17.75
C ALA A 42 5.84 6.39 16.52
N LEU A 43 6.93 7.09 16.20
CA LEU A 43 7.84 6.74 15.12
C LEU A 43 8.65 5.47 15.42
N LEU A 44 9.08 5.26 16.65
CA LEU A 44 9.77 4.02 17.05
C LEU A 44 8.82 2.82 16.97
N LEU A 45 7.58 2.97 17.44
CA LEU A 45 6.55 1.96 17.27
C LEU A 45 6.26 1.70 15.80
N LEU A 46 6.18 2.74 14.98
CA LEU A 46 5.99 2.61 13.53
C LEU A 46 7.12 1.82 12.88
N ALA A 47 8.38 2.07 13.24
CA ALA A 47 9.52 1.31 12.75
C ALA A 47 9.43 -0.17 13.16
N LEU A 48 9.03 -0.45 14.41
CA LEU A 48 8.82 -1.81 14.90
C LEU A 48 7.69 -2.52 14.16
N ILE A 49 6.55 -1.84 13.94
CA ILE A 49 5.43 -2.35 13.15
C ILE A 49 5.88 -2.66 11.72
N THR A 50 6.62 -1.76 11.09
CA THR A 50 7.13 -1.95 9.72
C THR A 50 8.05 -3.16 9.62
N LEU A 51 8.92 -3.39 10.60
CA LEU A 51 9.75 -4.60 10.67
C LEU A 51 8.90 -5.87 10.83
N GLY A 52 7.87 -5.81 11.64
CA GLY A 52 6.93 -6.92 11.82
C GLY A 52 6.10 -7.21 10.55
N ASP A 53 5.62 -6.18 9.87
CA ASP A 53 4.92 -6.30 8.59
C ASP A 53 5.80 -6.98 7.52
N LEU A 54 7.10 -6.68 7.51
CA LEU A 54 8.07 -7.31 6.60
C LEU A 54 8.42 -8.75 6.99
N ALA A 55 8.27 -9.12 8.27
CA ALA A 55 8.46 -10.49 8.73
C ALA A 55 7.35 -11.44 8.27
N GLY A 56 6.12 -10.92 8.04
CA GLY A 56 4.97 -11.71 7.60
C GLY A 56 5.21 -12.52 6.32
N PRO A 57 5.57 -11.88 5.20
CA PRO A 57 5.90 -12.57 3.95
C PRO A 57 7.06 -13.57 4.09
N TYR A 58 8.05 -13.27 4.95
CA TYR A 58 9.15 -14.20 5.22
C TYR A 58 8.69 -15.48 5.93
N LEU A 59 7.84 -15.34 6.96
CA LEU A 59 7.24 -16.50 7.65
C LEU A 59 6.38 -17.32 6.70
N MET A 60 5.57 -16.65 5.85
CA MET A 60 4.79 -17.33 4.82
C MET A 60 5.67 -18.11 3.85
N LYS A 61 6.79 -17.54 3.40
CA LYS A 61 7.77 -18.23 2.59
C LYS A 61 8.28 -19.51 3.28
N VAL A 62 8.70 -19.41 4.55
CA VAL A 62 9.18 -20.56 5.33
C VAL A 62 8.11 -21.65 5.45
N ILE A 63 6.84 -21.26 5.70
CA ILE A 63 5.74 -22.22 5.78
C ILE A 63 5.54 -22.95 4.45
N ILE A 64 5.56 -22.20 3.34
CA ILE A 64 5.29 -22.77 2.00
C ILE A 64 6.48 -23.59 1.53
N ASP A 65 7.67 -22.99 1.49
CA ASP A 65 8.85 -23.59 0.86
C ASP A 65 9.41 -24.76 1.67
N ASP A 66 9.38 -24.67 3.01
CA ASP A 66 10.02 -25.68 3.86
C ASP A 66 9.04 -26.77 4.33
N HIS A 67 7.73 -26.49 4.41
CA HIS A 67 6.78 -27.41 5.03
C HIS A 67 5.59 -27.80 4.16
N LEU A 68 5.04 -26.87 3.32
CA LEU A 68 3.90 -27.20 2.46
C LEU A 68 4.33 -27.88 1.18
N ASP A 69 5.42 -27.43 0.57
CA ASP A 69 5.97 -28.07 -0.64
C ASP A 69 7.00 -29.14 -0.28
N PRO A 70 6.61 -30.43 -0.30
CA PRO A 70 7.52 -31.50 0.10
C PRO A 70 8.67 -31.69 -0.89
N SER A 71 8.58 -31.17 -2.10
CA SER A 71 9.61 -31.27 -3.14
C SER A 71 10.85 -30.40 -2.85
N ASN A 72 10.73 -29.44 -1.95
CA ASN A 72 11.84 -28.56 -1.57
C ASN A 72 12.72 -29.09 -0.44
N SER A 73 12.21 -30.02 0.33
CA SER A 73 12.93 -30.58 1.48
C SER A 73 13.55 -31.95 1.18
N PRO A 74 14.85 -32.16 1.46
CA PRO A 74 15.47 -33.44 1.30
C PRO A 74 15.07 -34.40 2.43
N TYR A 75 14.80 -35.64 2.06
CA TYR A 75 14.59 -36.78 2.95
C TYR A 75 15.75 -37.76 2.82
N VAL A 76 15.98 -38.53 3.84
CA VAL A 76 16.98 -39.62 3.84
C VAL A 76 16.30 -40.94 4.23
N ALA A 77 16.70 -42.01 3.59
CA ALA A 77 16.25 -43.36 3.91
C ALA A 77 17.16 -43.98 4.99
N ILE A 78 16.57 -44.39 6.09
CA ILE A 78 17.28 -45.01 7.22
C ILE A 78 16.54 -46.31 7.57
N PRO A 79 17.24 -47.39 8.02
CA PRO A 79 16.57 -48.61 8.51
C PRO A 79 15.56 -48.25 9.61
N ILE A 80 14.36 -48.85 9.56
CA ILE A 80 13.30 -48.57 10.53
C ILE A 80 13.79 -48.84 11.99
N GLU A 81 14.66 -49.81 12.16
CA GLU A 81 15.21 -50.20 13.46
C GLU A 81 16.07 -49.09 14.12
N GLU A 82 16.60 -48.18 13.33
CA GLU A 82 17.43 -47.05 13.78
C GLU A 82 16.64 -45.80 14.11
N VAL A 83 15.33 -45.77 13.81
CA VAL A 83 14.46 -44.58 14.03
C VAL A 83 13.60 -44.80 15.27
N GLU A 84 13.92 -44.12 16.37
CA GLU A 84 13.10 -44.16 17.58
C GLU A 84 11.66 -43.67 17.31
N ASN A 85 10.69 -44.50 17.73
CA ASN A 85 9.26 -44.16 17.65
C ASN A 85 8.70 -43.90 16.26
N TYR A 86 9.24 -44.52 15.20
CA TYR A 86 8.66 -44.44 13.87
C TYR A 86 7.26 -45.07 13.85
N GLN A 87 6.23 -44.28 13.45
CA GLN A 87 4.83 -44.73 13.49
C GLN A 87 4.34 -45.32 12.16
N GLY A 88 5.19 -45.43 11.15
CA GLY A 88 4.88 -45.98 9.82
C GLY A 88 5.33 -47.45 9.66
N GLN A 89 4.94 -48.02 8.53
CA GLN A 89 5.40 -49.35 8.11
C GLN A 89 6.71 -49.30 7.32
N GLY A 90 7.11 -48.07 6.91
CA GLY A 90 8.25 -47.86 6.03
C GLY A 90 7.98 -48.31 4.58
N ILE A 91 8.97 -48.11 3.75
CA ILE A 91 8.98 -48.54 2.36
C ILE A 91 10.22 -49.43 2.19
N ASP A 92 10.03 -50.67 1.82
CA ASP A 92 11.11 -51.68 1.68
C ASP A 92 12.02 -51.80 2.92
N GLY A 93 11.43 -51.72 4.14
CA GLY A 93 12.18 -51.79 5.41
C GLY A 93 12.91 -50.50 5.79
N MET A 94 12.77 -49.44 5.04
CA MET A 94 13.37 -48.13 5.28
C MET A 94 12.34 -47.11 5.75
N ALA A 95 12.71 -46.31 6.74
CA ALA A 95 11.99 -45.11 7.13
C ALA A 95 12.57 -43.90 6.39
N PHE A 96 11.68 -43.08 5.81
CA PHE A 96 12.08 -41.82 5.17
C PHE A 96 11.84 -40.68 6.15
N ILE A 97 12.93 -40.11 6.65
CA ILE A 97 12.89 -38.97 7.57
C ILE A 97 13.50 -37.72 6.92
N ARG A 98 13.11 -36.56 7.41
CA ARG A 98 13.67 -35.29 6.92
C ARG A 98 15.15 -35.22 7.26
N LYS A 99 16.00 -34.83 6.31
CA LYS A 99 17.44 -34.73 6.48
C LYS A 99 17.77 -33.76 7.62
N SER A 100 18.56 -34.19 8.58
CA SER A 100 19.18 -33.39 9.64
C SER A 100 20.70 -33.34 9.45
N GLU A 101 21.40 -32.50 10.22
CA GLU A 101 22.86 -32.40 10.17
C GLU A 101 23.56 -33.75 10.53
N GLU A 102 22.93 -34.55 11.37
CA GLU A 102 23.42 -35.87 11.77
C GLU A 102 23.47 -36.89 10.63
N HIS A 103 22.69 -36.67 9.59
CA HIS A 103 22.53 -37.55 8.42
C HIS A 103 23.24 -36.99 7.18
N SER A 104 24.26 -36.15 7.34
CA SER A 104 25.07 -35.61 6.26
C SER A 104 25.90 -36.72 5.60
N GLY A 105 25.64 -37.00 4.32
CA GLY A 105 26.35 -38.04 3.53
C GLY A 105 25.47 -39.18 3.04
N LEU A 106 24.22 -39.27 3.53
CA LEU A 106 23.27 -40.24 3.01
C LEU A 106 22.62 -39.69 1.70
N GLN A 107 22.11 -40.61 0.85
CA GLN A 107 21.43 -40.25 -0.39
C GLN A 107 20.18 -39.46 -0.06
N GLU A 108 20.04 -38.35 -0.77
CA GLU A 108 18.88 -37.47 -0.62
C GLU A 108 17.75 -37.90 -1.55
N TYR A 109 16.53 -37.87 -1.02
CA TYR A 109 15.31 -38.13 -1.73
C TYR A 109 14.40 -36.91 -1.60
N TYR A 110 13.63 -36.64 -2.65
CA TYR A 110 12.70 -35.52 -2.68
C TYR A 110 11.28 -36.04 -2.93
N LEU A 111 10.35 -35.66 -2.08
CA LEU A 111 8.97 -36.14 -2.15
C LEU A 111 8.19 -35.34 -3.18
N LEU A 112 7.82 -35.97 -4.29
CA LEU A 112 7.02 -35.41 -5.37
C LEU A 112 5.54 -35.79 -5.19
N SER A 113 4.63 -34.91 -5.62
CA SER A 113 3.18 -35.17 -5.58
C SER A 113 2.59 -34.99 -6.96
N GLN A 114 1.91 -36.02 -7.47
CA GLN A 114 1.16 -35.93 -8.73
C GLN A 114 -0.17 -36.69 -8.63
N GLY A 115 -1.28 -36.02 -8.93
CA GLY A 115 -2.61 -36.66 -8.95
C GLY A 115 -3.08 -37.22 -7.58
N GLY A 116 -2.55 -36.68 -6.47
CA GLY A 116 -2.86 -37.15 -5.11
C GLY A 116 -2.10 -38.41 -4.68
N SER A 117 -1.11 -38.85 -5.47
CA SER A 117 -0.12 -39.87 -5.15
C SER A 117 1.23 -39.23 -4.86
N PHE A 118 2.04 -39.89 -4.04
CA PHE A 118 3.35 -39.42 -3.61
C PHE A 118 4.45 -40.36 -4.10
N TYR A 119 5.61 -39.77 -4.45
CA TYR A 119 6.76 -40.51 -4.98
C TYR A 119 8.06 -39.92 -4.49
N PHE A 120 9.05 -40.70 -4.15
CA PHE A 120 10.39 -40.24 -3.87
C PHE A 120 11.27 -40.27 -5.12
N ALA A 121 11.86 -39.12 -5.45
CA ALA A 121 12.89 -39.00 -6.49
C ALA A 121 14.28 -38.90 -5.85
N PRO A 122 15.34 -39.49 -6.45
CA PRO A 122 16.70 -39.47 -5.90
C PRO A 122 17.44 -38.15 -6.12
N PHE A 123 16.77 -37.11 -6.61
CA PHE A 123 17.31 -35.77 -6.83
C PHE A 123 16.19 -34.73 -6.80
N LYS A 124 16.58 -33.48 -6.59
CA LYS A 124 15.62 -32.35 -6.61
C LYS A 124 15.15 -32.08 -8.03
N VAL A 125 13.83 -32.19 -8.25
CA VAL A 125 13.21 -31.92 -9.55
C VAL A 125 12.84 -30.43 -9.64
N THR A 126 13.39 -29.77 -10.66
CA THR A 126 13.08 -28.39 -10.98
C THR A 126 12.40 -28.30 -12.34
N GLY A 127 11.18 -27.76 -12.39
CA GLY A 127 10.40 -27.62 -13.62
C GLY A 127 9.24 -28.61 -13.75
N ALA A 128 8.66 -28.68 -14.96
CA ALA A 128 7.54 -29.57 -15.23
C ALA A 128 7.99 -31.03 -15.31
N TYR A 129 7.27 -31.90 -14.62
CA TYR A 129 7.53 -33.34 -14.62
C TYR A 129 6.24 -34.14 -14.80
N THR A 130 6.38 -35.36 -15.23
CA THR A 130 5.28 -36.33 -15.36
C THR A 130 5.74 -37.68 -14.80
N ILE A 131 4.88 -38.28 -13.97
CA ILE A 131 5.14 -39.63 -13.40
C ILE A 131 4.12 -40.60 -13.99
N LYS A 132 4.58 -41.68 -14.61
CA LYS A 132 3.78 -42.80 -15.08
C LYS A 132 4.40 -44.11 -14.61
N GLU A 133 3.60 -44.98 -13.98
CA GLU A 133 4.04 -46.35 -13.58
C GLU A 133 5.41 -46.34 -12.87
N ASN A 134 5.62 -45.50 -11.85
CA ASN A 134 6.87 -45.35 -11.11
C ASN A 134 8.06 -44.80 -11.91
N THR A 135 7.83 -44.25 -13.08
CA THR A 135 8.87 -43.63 -13.92
C THR A 135 8.63 -42.14 -14.00
N LEU A 136 9.57 -41.34 -13.48
CA LEU A 136 9.59 -39.87 -13.53
C LEU A 136 10.21 -39.44 -14.88
N THR A 137 9.51 -38.68 -15.67
CA THR A 137 10.04 -38.06 -16.88
C THR A 137 10.27 -36.57 -16.66
N VAL A 138 11.53 -36.14 -16.76
CA VAL A 138 11.94 -34.71 -16.65
C VAL A 138 12.84 -34.40 -17.84
N ASN A 139 12.54 -33.34 -18.58
CA ASN A 139 13.32 -32.92 -19.75
C ASN A 139 13.60 -34.04 -20.77
N GLY A 140 12.69 -35.01 -20.92
CA GLY A 140 12.82 -36.13 -21.87
C GLY A 140 13.69 -37.28 -21.35
N GLN A 141 14.18 -37.25 -20.15
CA GLN A 141 14.89 -38.35 -19.48
C GLN A 141 13.97 -39.01 -18.45
N SER A 142 14.08 -40.33 -18.34
CA SER A 142 13.27 -41.14 -17.43
C SER A 142 14.11 -41.68 -16.29
N TYR A 143 13.55 -41.55 -15.08
CA TYR A 143 14.19 -41.98 -13.83
C TYR A 143 13.22 -42.80 -12.99
N ASP A 144 13.71 -43.82 -12.31
CA ASP A 144 12.88 -44.60 -11.39
C ASP A 144 12.58 -43.81 -10.11
N VAL A 145 11.31 -43.89 -9.66
CA VAL A 145 10.84 -43.27 -8.42
C VAL A 145 10.17 -44.30 -7.54
N ILE A 146 10.27 -44.10 -6.24
CA ILE A 146 9.69 -44.97 -5.23
C ILE A 146 8.28 -44.49 -4.93
N TYR A 147 7.26 -45.31 -5.18
CA TYR A 147 5.89 -45.01 -4.80
C TYR A 147 5.71 -44.98 -3.29
N VAL A 148 5.07 -43.94 -2.78
CA VAL A 148 4.80 -43.76 -1.35
C VAL A 148 3.31 -43.96 -1.09
N PRO A 149 2.90 -44.99 -0.33
CA PRO A 149 1.52 -45.19 0.06
C PRO A 149 0.98 -43.97 0.84
N LYS A 150 -0.30 -43.64 0.65
CA LYS A 150 -0.90 -42.48 1.33
C LYS A 150 -0.79 -42.55 2.86
N ALA A 151 -0.87 -43.73 3.44
CA ALA A 151 -0.70 -43.92 4.88
C ALA A 151 0.69 -43.53 5.33
N GLU A 152 1.71 -43.94 4.59
CA GLU A 152 3.12 -43.64 4.86
C GLU A 152 3.44 -42.16 4.62
N ALA A 153 2.95 -41.60 3.52
CA ALA A 153 3.10 -40.17 3.24
C ALA A 153 2.52 -39.30 4.39
N LYS A 154 1.45 -39.72 5.04
CA LYS A 154 0.87 -39.04 6.21
C LYS A 154 1.81 -39.08 7.43
N VAL A 155 2.48 -40.21 7.65
CA VAL A 155 3.47 -40.36 8.75
C VAL A 155 4.70 -39.50 8.47
N ILE A 156 5.26 -39.59 7.28
CA ILE A 156 6.44 -38.82 6.85
C ILE A 156 6.18 -37.32 6.97
N ARG A 157 4.99 -36.86 6.58
CA ARG A 157 4.59 -35.45 6.66
C ARG A 157 3.97 -35.02 7.99
N SER A 158 3.84 -35.91 8.97
CA SER A 158 3.25 -35.55 10.28
C SER A 158 4.04 -34.46 11.01
N SER A 159 5.38 -34.50 10.89
CA SER A 159 6.28 -33.45 11.41
C SER A 159 6.05 -32.11 10.70
N ASP A 160 5.83 -32.13 9.37
CA ASP A 160 5.58 -30.92 8.59
C ASP A 160 4.24 -30.29 9.00
N TYR A 161 3.18 -31.07 9.17
CA TYR A 161 1.89 -30.58 9.66
C TYR A 161 1.98 -29.94 11.03
N ASN A 162 2.72 -30.54 11.96
CA ASN A 162 2.95 -29.96 13.29
C ASN A 162 3.74 -28.66 13.22
N SER A 163 4.74 -28.59 12.35
CA SER A 163 5.54 -27.39 12.12
C SER A 163 4.70 -26.27 11.47
N VAL A 164 3.89 -26.59 10.48
CA VAL A 164 2.94 -25.64 9.87
C VAL A 164 1.96 -25.11 10.91
N MET A 165 1.41 -25.99 11.78
CA MET A 165 0.48 -25.55 12.82
C MET A 165 1.16 -24.60 13.82
N LYS A 166 2.38 -24.90 14.27
CA LYS A 166 3.16 -24.05 15.16
C LYS A 166 3.50 -22.70 14.52
N LEU A 167 4.01 -22.72 13.28
CA LEU A 167 4.36 -21.51 12.56
C LEU A 167 3.13 -20.65 12.25
N SER A 168 1.99 -21.27 11.92
CA SER A 168 0.72 -20.58 11.74
C SER A 168 0.23 -19.92 13.04
N ALA A 169 0.40 -20.60 14.17
CA ALA A 169 0.07 -20.01 15.48
C ALA A 169 1.00 -18.83 15.81
N VAL A 170 2.30 -18.95 15.53
CA VAL A 170 3.28 -17.84 15.69
C VAL A 170 2.89 -16.67 14.78
N TYR A 171 2.54 -16.94 13.53
CA TYR A 171 2.08 -15.92 12.58
C TYR A 171 0.82 -15.19 13.08
N LEU A 172 -0.14 -15.95 13.63
CA LEU A 172 -1.36 -15.38 14.18
C LEU A 172 -1.07 -14.48 15.40
N VAL A 173 -0.20 -14.94 16.32
CA VAL A 173 0.24 -14.13 17.47
C VAL A 173 0.95 -12.87 17.01
N LEU A 174 1.81 -12.98 16.01
CA LEU A 174 2.51 -11.84 15.41
C LEU A 174 1.49 -10.84 14.82
N MET A 175 0.49 -11.28 14.06
CA MET A 175 -0.54 -10.42 13.47
C MET A 175 -1.38 -9.71 14.55
N VAL A 176 -1.80 -10.42 15.58
CA VAL A 176 -2.51 -9.82 16.72
C VAL A 176 -1.63 -8.81 17.46
N GLY A 177 -0.36 -9.15 17.69
CA GLY A 177 0.61 -8.26 18.30
C GLY A 177 0.83 -6.97 17.50
N LEU A 178 1.00 -7.09 16.17
CA LEU A 178 1.13 -5.94 15.28
C LEU A 178 -0.14 -5.08 15.27
N GLY A 179 -1.33 -5.68 15.31
CA GLY A 179 -2.58 -4.96 15.44
C GLY A 179 -2.66 -4.13 16.72
N LEU A 180 -2.28 -4.72 17.86
CA LEU A 180 -2.21 -4.01 19.15
C LEU A 180 -1.19 -2.87 19.11
N LEU A 181 0.01 -3.11 18.56
CA LEU A 181 1.03 -2.07 18.42
C LEU A 181 0.55 -0.93 17.51
N THR A 182 -0.13 -1.24 16.43
CA THR A 182 -0.72 -0.24 15.51
C THR A 182 -1.77 0.60 16.23
N TYR A 183 -2.63 -0.02 17.04
CA TYR A 183 -3.60 0.70 17.87
C TYR A 183 -2.92 1.65 18.85
N VAL A 184 -1.93 1.18 19.60
CA VAL A 184 -1.17 1.99 20.58
C VAL A 184 -0.43 3.13 19.87
N GLN A 185 0.20 2.85 18.74
CA GLN A 185 0.91 3.84 17.93
C GLN A 185 -0.04 4.93 17.44
N GLY A 186 -1.20 4.57 16.87
CA GLY A 186 -2.22 5.52 16.43
C GLY A 186 -2.77 6.37 17.57
N TYR A 187 -3.01 5.78 18.75
CA TYR A 187 -3.46 6.50 19.93
C TYR A 187 -2.44 7.54 20.39
N ILE A 188 -1.15 7.16 20.52
CA ILE A 188 -0.08 8.06 20.92
C ILE A 188 0.08 9.21 19.92
N LEU A 189 0.01 8.89 18.63
CA LEU A 189 0.12 9.87 17.55
C LEU A 189 -1.02 10.87 17.57
N THR A 190 -2.26 10.41 17.65
CA THR A 190 -3.45 11.26 17.74
C THR A 190 -3.41 12.13 18.99
N TRP A 191 -3.02 11.56 20.14
CA TRP A 191 -2.86 12.33 21.37
C TRP A 191 -1.78 13.42 21.24
N GLY A 192 -0.64 13.11 20.60
CA GLY A 192 0.41 14.08 20.29
C GLY A 192 -0.07 15.18 19.35
N GLY A 193 -0.77 14.82 18.26
CA GLY A 193 -1.37 15.75 17.31
C GLY A 193 -2.36 16.71 17.97
N GLN A 194 -3.31 16.19 18.75
CA GLN A 194 -4.29 17.03 19.45
C GLN A 194 -3.65 17.99 20.45
N ALA A 195 -2.55 17.59 21.11
CA ALA A 195 -1.82 18.50 22.01
C ALA A 195 -1.16 19.66 21.25
N ILE A 196 -0.63 19.40 20.04
CA ILE A 196 -0.08 20.45 19.16
C ILE A 196 -1.19 21.40 18.71
N ILE A 197 -2.32 20.86 18.28
CA ILE A 197 -3.47 21.65 17.81
C ILE A 197 -4.06 22.51 18.94
N TYR A 198 -4.13 21.96 20.14
CA TYR A 198 -4.55 22.73 21.30
C TYR A 198 -3.62 23.95 21.54
N ALA A 199 -2.31 23.77 21.49
CA ALA A 199 -1.34 24.85 21.66
C ALA A 199 -1.47 25.92 20.55
N ILE A 200 -1.64 25.49 19.30
CA ILE A 200 -1.84 26.40 18.15
C ILE A 200 -3.14 27.19 18.30
N ARG A 201 -4.25 26.56 18.67
CA ARG A 201 -5.54 27.23 18.88
C ARG A 201 -5.46 28.25 20.01
N GLN A 202 -4.76 27.90 21.09
CA GLN A 202 -4.56 28.81 22.20
C GLN A 202 -3.78 30.08 21.78
N GLU A 203 -2.67 29.92 21.06
CA GLU A 203 -1.86 31.03 20.56
C GLU A 203 -2.62 31.90 19.56
N ILE A 204 -3.40 31.26 18.64
CA ILE A 204 -4.24 32.01 17.70
C ILE A 204 -5.28 32.85 18.47
N PHE A 205 -5.95 32.26 19.44
CA PHE A 205 -6.97 32.97 20.21
C PHE A 205 -6.38 34.14 21.03
N GLU A 206 -5.23 33.91 21.67
CA GLU A 206 -4.49 34.97 22.39
C GLU A 206 -4.08 36.10 21.42
N HIS A 207 -3.55 35.75 20.25
CA HIS A 207 -3.19 36.74 19.23
C HIS A 207 -4.41 37.54 18.74
N LEU A 208 -5.54 36.90 18.51
CA LEU A 208 -6.78 37.56 18.09
C LEU A 208 -7.25 38.59 19.11
N GLN A 209 -7.08 38.34 20.43
CA GLN A 209 -7.47 39.29 21.47
C GLN A 209 -6.60 40.56 21.51
N HIS A 210 -5.40 40.51 20.92
CA HIS A 210 -4.46 41.63 20.87
C HIS A 210 -4.49 42.40 19.55
N LEU A 211 -5.34 41.98 18.58
CA LEU A 211 -5.48 42.66 17.31
C LEU A 211 -6.33 43.93 17.41
N ASP A 212 -6.00 44.93 16.58
CA ASP A 212 -6.73 46.18 16.51
C ASP A 212 -8.17 45.95 15.97
N LEU A 213 -9.12 46.78 16.40
CA LEU A 213 -10.50 46.76 15.94
C LEU A 213 -10.61 46.92 14.40
N ALA A 214 -9.71 47.71 13.79
CA ALA A 214 -9.63 47.89 12.35
C ALA A 214 -9.39 46.57 11.56
N TYR A 215 -8.79 45.58 12.22
CA TYR A 215 -8.65 44.25 11.63
C TYR A 215 -10.00 43.52 11.51
N PHE A 216 -10.84 43.60 12.55
CA PHE A 216 -12.16 42.97 12.56
C PHE A 216 -13.15 43.68 11.64
N ASP A 217 -13.02 45.00 11.45
CA ASP A 217 -13.83 45.73 10.47
C ASP A 217 -13.51 45.36 9.05
N LYS A 218 -12.27 44.99 8.74
CA LYS A 218 -11.82 44.57 7.37
C LYS A 218 -11.97 43.10 7.08
N ASN A 219 -12.12 42.26 8.07
CA ASN A 219 -12.19 40.81 7.92
C ASN A 219 -13.51 40.27 8.46
N TYR A 220 -14.22 39.50 7.65
CA TYR A 220 -15.45 38.85 8.08
C TYR A 220 -15.18 37.87 9.23
N VAL A 221 -15.96 37.96 10.29
CA VAL A 221 -15.84 37.10 11.50
C VAL A 221 -15.84 35.61 11.13
N GLY A 222 -16.71 35.19 10.18
CA GLY A 222 -16.76 33.83 9.70
C GLY A 222 -15.43 33.33 9.13
N ARG A 223 -14.65 34.18 8.43
CA ARG A 223 -13.32 33.82 7.91
C ARG A 223 -12.32 33.61 9.04
N ILE A 224 -12.37 34.46 10.06
CA ILE A 224 -11.49 34.34 11.24
C ILE A 224 -11.78 33.04 11.99
N VAL A 225 -13.07 32.75 12.21
CA VAL A 225 -13.50 31.50 12.85
C VAL A 225 -13.04 30.28 12.04
N THR A 226 -13.25 30.27 10.71
CA THR A 226 -12.81 29.16 9.84
C THR A 226 -11.30 28.94 9.95
N ARG A 227 -10.49 30.01 9.99
CA ARG A 227 -9.04 29.91 10.16
C ARG A 227 -8.65 29.32 11.52
N ALA A 228 -9.33 29.73 12.59
CA ALA A 228 -9.03 29.24 13.95
C ALA A 228 -9.55 27.83 14.20
N THR A 229 -10.47 27.32 13.39
CA THR A 229 -11.07 25.97 13.52
C THR A 229 -10.61 25.05 12.41
N ASN A 230 -11.15 25.19 11.21
CA ASN A 230 -10.96 24.24 10.10
C ASN A 230 -9.52 24.24 9.57
N ASP A 231 -8.90 25.42 9.40
CA ASP A 231 -7.52 25.47 8.87
C ASP A 231 -6.54 24.86 9.87
N VAL A 232 -6.79 25.03 11.17
CA VAL A 232 -6.00 24.40 12.23
C VAL A 232 -6.23 22.88 12.27
N GLU A 233 -7.44 22.39 12.00
CA GLU A 233 -7.70 20.96 11.91
C GLU A 233 -6.98 20.31 10.71
N ASN A 234 -6.90 21.01 9.58
CA ASN A 234 -6.09 20.56 8.44
C ASN A 234 -4.59 20.41 8.80
N LEU A 235 -4.08 21.22 9.75
CA LEU A 235 -2.72 21.03 10.27
C LEU A 235 -2.59 19.76 11.11
N ASN A 236 -3.63 19.36 11.85
CA ASN A 236 -3.64 18.09 12.57
C ASN A 236 -3.48 16.92 11.60
N GLU A 237 -4.29 16.88 10.54
CA GLU A 237 -4.20 15.87 9.49
C GLU A 237 -2.79 15.80 8.86
N MET A 238 -2.16 16.96 8.67
CA MET A 238 -0.77 17.02 8.19
C MET A 238 0.22 16.36 9.16
N TYR A 239 0.11 16.61 10.48
CA TYR A 239 1.02 16.04 11.47
C TYR A 239 0.79 14.56 11.71
N THR A 240 -0.47 14.12 11.77
CA THR A 240 -0.82 12.74 12.12
C THR A 240 -0.78 11.82 10.91
N ASP A 241 -1.36 12.22 9.80
CA ASP A 241 -1.54 11.31 8.67
C ASP A 241 -0.45 11.47 7.61
N ILE A 242 -0.20 12.70 7.14
CA ILE A 242 0.71 12.91 6.01
C ILE A 242 2.16 12.60 6.39
N LEU A 243 2.67 13.19 7.49
CA LEU A 243 4.06 13.01 7.89
C LEU A 243 4.36 11.57 8.29
N VAL A 244 3.49 10.96 9.09
CA VAL A 244 3.70 9.61 9.61
C VAL A 244 3.58 8.58 8.52
N ASN A 245 2.55 8.67 7.66
CA ASN A 245 2.41 7.76 6.53
C ASN A 245 3.57 7.90 5.54
N THR A 246 4.05 9.12 5.28
CA THR A 246 5.23 9.32 4.42
C THR A 246 6.47 8.64 4.99
N ILE A 247 6.69 8.74 6.31
CA ILE A 247 7.82 8.07 6.96
C ILE A 247 7.64 6.54 6.90
N LYS A 248 6.43 6.04 7.16
CA LYS A 248 6.09 4.62 7.03
C LYS A 248 6.40 4.10 5.62
N ASP A 249 5.94 4.80 4.61
CA ASP A 249 6.14 4.41 3.20
C ASP A 249 7.63 4.36 2.84
N VAL A 250 8.41 5.35 3.28
CA VAL A 250 9.87 5.38 3.07
C VAL A 250 10.55 4.21 3.78
N LEU A 251 10.21 3.95 5.05
CA LEU A 251 10.77 2.82 5.81
C LEU A 251 10.40 1.48 5.17
N THR A 252 9.16 1.33 4.74
CA THR A 252 8.68 0.12 4.06
C THR A 252 9.42 -0.09 2.74
N LEU A 253 9.57 0.95 1.92
CA LEU A 253 10.33 0.88 0.67
C LEU A 253 11.78 0.46 0.90
N ILE A 254 12.45 1.08 1.86
CA ILE A 254 13.85 0.71 2.22
C ILE A 254 13.89 -0.75 2.67
N GLY A 255 12.96 -1.18 3.52
CA GLY A 255 12.89 -2.55 4.01
C GLY A 255 12.69 -3.56 2.88
N ILE A 256 11.74 -3.30 1.96
CA ILE A 256 11.49 -4.16 0.79
C ILE A 256 12.76 -4.26 -0.08
N VAL A 257 13.40 -3.12 -0.40
CA VAL A 257 14.62 -3.11 -1.22
C VAL A 257 15.73 -3.93 -0.57
N VAL A 258 15.95 -3.77 0.73
CA VAL A 258 16.99 -4.53 1.47
C VAL A 258 16.69 -6.03 1.45
N ILE A 259 15.44 -6.42 1.70
CA ILE A 259 15.04 -7.84 1.70
C ILE A 259 15.18 -8.44 0.30
N MET A 260 14.70 -7.78 -0.74
CA MET A 260 14.80 -8.26 -2.11
C MET A 260 16.26 -8.49 -2.52
N LEU A 261 17.14 -7.51 -2.25
CA LEU A 261 18.57 -7.62 -2.56
C LEU A 261 19.27 -8.77 -1.80
N ARG A 262 18.80 -9.08 -0.58
CA ARG A 262 19.33 -10.21 0.20
C ARG A 262 18.83 -11.56 -0.26
N LEU A 263 17.61 -11.62 -0.78
CA LEU A 263 17.01 -12.87 -1.28
C LEU A 263 17.63 -13.29 -2.62
N ASP A 264 17.59 -12.41 -3.61
CA ASP A 264 18.22 -12.60 -4.91
C ASP A 264 18.50 -11.23 -5.56
N TRP A 265 19.76 -10.83 -5.56
CA TRP A 265 20.16 -9.53 -6.10
C TRP A 265 19.97 -9.42 -7.62
N LYS A 266 20.07 -10.54 -8.38
CA LYS A 266 19.88 -10.53 -9.83
C LYS A 266 18.42 -10.32 -10.20
N LEU A 267 17.53 -11.06 -9.55
CA LEU A 267 16.08 -10.92 -9.75
C LEU A 267 15.60 -9.53 -9.29
N SER A 268 16.14 -9.02 -8.18
CA SER A 268 15.85 -7.68 -7.69
C SER A 268 16.22 -6.59 -8.70
N LEU A 269 17.39 -6.68 -9.34
CA LEU A 269 17.81 -5.71 -10.37
C LEU A 269 16.87 -5.73 -11.58
N ILE A 270 16.42 -6.91 -12.01
CA ILE A 270 15.46 -7.03 -13.09
C ILE A 270 14.14 -6.34 -12.71
N THR A 271 13.63 -6.61 -11.53
CA THR A 271 12.40 -5.99 -11.01
C THR A 271 12.55 -4.47 -10.91
N PHE A 272 13.68 -3.98 -10.42
CA PHE A 272 13.92 -2.53 -10.29
C PHE A 272 14.01 -1.80 -11.65
N THR A 273 14.22 -2.51 -12.76
CA THR A 273 14.20 -1.90 -14.10
C THR A 273 12.81 -1.39 -14.47
N VAL A 274 11.74 -1.97 -13.89
CA VAL A 274 10.36 -1.53 -14.11
C VAL A 274 10.06 -0.22 -13.36
N VAL A 275 10.70 0.02 -12.21
CA VAL A 275 10.42 1.18 -11.35
C VAL A 275 10.63 2.53 -12.06
N PRO A 276 11.74 2.78 -12.78
CA PRO A 276 11.90 4.02 -13.56
C PRO A 276 10.78 4.23 -14.60
N LEU A 277 10.32 3.16 -15.24
CA LEU A 277 9.23 3.23 -16.22
C LEU A 277 7.91 3.62 -15.55
N MET A 278 7.61 3.07 -14.37
CA MET A 278 6.46 3.45 -13.56
C MET A 278 6.53 4.92 -13.13
N ILE A 279 7.70 5.38 -12.68
CA ILE A 279 7.92 6.78 -12.29
C ILE A 279 7.71 7.71 -13.48
N ALA A 280 8.27 7.39 -14.64
CA ALA A 280 8.11 8.20 -15.87
C ALA A 280 6.63 8.26 -16.28
N GLY A 281 5.93 7.12 -16.29
CA GLY A 281 4.49 7.03 -16.55
C GLY A 281 3.67 7.90 -15.59
N THR A 282 3.99 7.84 -14.30
CA THR A 282 3.32 8.64 -13.25
C THR A 282 3.55 10.15 -13.44
N ILE A 283 4.76 10.58 -13.82
CA ILE A 283 5.07 11.99 -14.08
C ILE A 283 4.26 12.51 -15.27
N VAL A 284 4.20 11.75 -16.37
CA VAL A 284 3.42 12.10 -17.57
C VAL A 284 1.94 12.17 -17.24
N PHE A 285 1.42 11.16 -16.53
CA PHE A 285 0.04 11.12 -16.07
C PHE A 285 -0.31 12.32 -15.20
N ARG A 286 0.50 12.64 -14.19
CA ARG A 286 0.29 13.79 -13.30
C ARG A 286 0.14 15.11 -14.06
N LYS A 287 0.97 15.32 -15.11
CA LYS A 287 0.85 16.52 -15.95
C LYS A 287 -0.46 16.56 -16.72
N LYS A 288 -0.88 15.44 -17.34
CA LYS A 288 -2.11 15.33 -18.11
C LYS A 288 -3.36 15.49 -17.24
N VAL A 289 -3.42 14.77 -16.10
CA VAL A 289 -4.54 14.88 -15.15
C VAL A 289 -4.70 16.29 -14.63
N ARG A 290 -3.60 16.95 -14.22
CA ARG A 290 -3.67 18.32 -13.72
C ARG A 290 -4.22 19.29 -14.79
N GLY A 291 -3.87 19.08 -16.05
CA GLY A 291 -4.41 19.85 -17.17
C GLY A 291 -5.90 19.61 -17.39
N ALA A 292 -6.33 18.36 -17.40
CA ALA A 292 -7.73 17.94 -17.54
C ALA A 292 -8.58 18.45 -16.38
N TYR A 293 -8.16 18.22 -15.14
CA TYR A 293 -8.84 18.67 -13.92
C TYR A 293 -9.08 20.19 -13.89
N ARG A 294 -8.07 21.00 -14.30
CA ARG A 294 -8.24 22.46 -14.39
C ARG A 294 -9.30 22.86 -15.40
N LYS A 295 -9.41 22.15 -16.55
CA LYS A 295 -10.44 22.41 -17.54
C LYS A 295 -11.84 22.09 -16.98
N VAL A 296 -12.00 20.91 -16.38
CA VAL A 296 -13.26 20.50 -15.74
C VAL A 296 -13.70 21.53 -14.70
N ARG A 297 -12.79 21.94 -13.82
CA ARG A 297 -13.10 22.91 -12.77
C ARG A 297 -13.49 24.28 -13.31
N ARG A 298 -12.85 24.73 -14.40
CA ARG A 298 -13.20 25.97 -15.07
C ARG A 298 -14.62 25.93 -15.65
N TYR A 299 -14.94 24.86 -16.38
CA TYR A 299 -16.28 24.74 -16.98
C TYR A 299 -17.37 24.50 -15.94
N LEU A 300 -17.06 23.79 -14.86
CA LEU A 300 -17.96 23.65 -13.71
C LEU A 300 -18.25 25.01 -13.05
N SER A 301 -17.24 25.84 -12.88
CA SER A 301 -17.42 27.20 -12.34
C SER A 301 -18.24 28.07 -13.27
N GLU A 302 -18.02 27.99 -14.60
CA GLU A 302 -18.79 28.70 -15.61
C GLU A 302 -20.25 28.22 -15.60
N LEU A 303 -20.51 26.92 -15.51
CA LEU A 303 -21.83 26.33 -15.39
C LEU A 303 -22.56 26.81 -14.12
N ASN A 304 -21.89 26.77 -12.98
CA ASN A 304 -22.47 27.24 -11.73
C ASN A 304 -22.77 28.75 -11.76
N GLY A 305 -21.87 29.55 -12.31
CA GLY A 305 -22.09 30.99 -12.50
C GLY A 305 -23.29 31.28 -13.39
N PHE A 306 -23.41 30.60 -14.55
CA PHE A 306 -24.54 30.72 -15.47
C PHE A 306 -25.85 30.30 -14.79
N LEU A 307 -25.88 29.20 -14.05
CA LEU A 307 -27.06 28.73 -13.30
C LEU A 307 -27.48 29.77 -12.24
N ALA A 308 -26.54 30.26 -11.45
CA ALA A 308 -26.81 31.26 -10.43
C ALA A 308 -27.37 32.56 -11.02
N GLU A 309 -26.78 33.08 -12.12
CA GLU A 309 -27.27 34.25 -12.84
C GLU A 309 -28.67 34.02 -13.41
N SER A 310 -28.87 32.87 -14.10
CA SER A 310 -30.14 32.55 -14.76
C SER A 310 -31.27 32.35 -13.76
N ILE A 311 -31.02 31.68 -12.61
CA ILE A 311 -32.03 31.47 -11.57
C ILE A 311 -32.37 32.80 -10.87
N SER A 312 -31.36 33.59 -10.51
CA SER A 312 -31.57 34.89 -9.87
C SER A 312 -32.28 35.87 -10.79
N GLY A 313 -32.00 35.81 -12.11
CA GLY A 313 -32.61 36.65 -13.15
C GLY A 313 -33.84 36.02 -13.81
N MET A 314 -34.40 34.92 -13.30
CA MET A 314 -35.46 34.18 -13.99
C MET A 314 -36.68 35.02 -14.34
N ARG A 315 -37.08 35.93 -13.45
CA ARG A 315 -38.18 36.86 -13.71
C ARG A 315 -37.95 37.71 -14.97
N ILE A 316 -36.71 38.16 -15.18
CA ILE A 316 -36.32 38.96 -16.35
C ILE A 316 -36.36 38.08 -17.61
N VAL A 317 -35.80 36.87 -17.54
CA VAL A 317 -35.78 35.88 -18.62
C VAL A 317 -37.22 35.62 -19.12
N GLN A 318 -38.17 35.41 -18.21
CA GLN A 318 -39.57 35.14 -18.52
C GLN A 318 -40.30 36.36 -19.07
N ILE A 319 -40.13 37.55 -18.48
CA ILE A 319 -40.78 38.79 -18.97
C ILE A 319 -40.37 39.10 -20.42
N PHE A 320 -39.10 38.82 -20.77
CA PHE A 320 -38.58 39.07 -22.11
C PHE A 320 -38.63 37.83 -23.03
N ASN A 321 -39.32 36.74 -22.66
CA ASN A 321 -39.44 35.50 -23.44
C ASN A 321 -38.07 34.96 -23.96
N GLN A 322 -37.03 35.00 -23.12
CA GLN A 322 -35.66 34.59 -23.49
C GLN A 322 -35.30 33.16 -23.08
N GLU A 323 -36.25 32.33 -22.67
CA GLU A 323 -36.04 30.99 -22.17
C GLU A 323 -35.30 30.10 -23.19
N LYS A 324 -35.75 30.14 -24.46
CA LYS A 324 -35.14 29.36 -25.56
C LYS A 324 -33.68 29.76 -25.81
N ARG A 325 -33.36 31.04 -25.67
CA ARG A 325 -31.99 31.54 -25.84
C ARG A 325 -31.12 31.12 -24.68
N LYS A 326 -31.57 31.31 -23.43
CA LYS A 326 -30.85 30.90 -22.24
C LYS A 326 -30.64 29.37 -22.19
N TYR A 327 -31.63 28.60 -22.64
CA TYR A 327 -31.51 27.16 -22.75
C TYR A 327 -30.41 26.73 -23.76
N LYS A 328 -30.31 27.39 -24.91
CA LYS A 328 -29.23 27.14 -25.87
C LYS A 328 -27.84 27.48 -25.31
N GLU A 329 -27.74 28.58 -24.57
CA GLU A 329 -26.51 28.98 -23.89
C GLU A 329 -26.11 27.93 -22.85
N PHE A 330 -27.08 27.46 -22.04
CA PHE A 330 -26.90 26.38 -21.10
C PHE A 330 -26.38 25.09 -21.75
N LEU A 331 -27.03 24.65 -22.83
CA LEU A 331 -26.63 23.42 -23.54
C LEU A 331 -25.19 23.50 -24.03
N LYS A 332 -24.72 24.67 -24.48
CA LYS A 332 -23.33 24.85 -24.91
C LYS A 332 -22.35 24.68 -23.73
N ILE A 333 -22.58 25.38 -22.62
CA ILE A 333 -21.74 25.33 -21.44
C ILE A 333 -21.72 23.90 -20.85
N ASN A 334 -22.90 23.26 -20.79
CA ASN A 334 -23.03 21.90 -20.29
C ASN A 334 -22.31 20.88 -21.19
N LYS A 335 -22.30 21.09 -22.52
CA LYS A 335 -21.56 20.27 -23.47
C LYS A 335 -20.03 20.43 -23.31
N ASP A 336 -19.58 21.67 -23.09
CA ASP A 336 -18.16 21.95 -22.84
C ASP A 336 -17.69 21.29 -21.52
N TYR A 337 -18.53 21.29 -20.48
CA TYR A 337 -18.28 20.57 -19.21
C TYR A 337 -18.24 19.07 -19.44
N GLU A 338 -19.23 18.47 -20.11
CA GLU A 338 -19.28 17.05 -20.45
C GLU A 338 -18.00 16.62 -21.19
N THR A 339 -17.63 17.34 -22.25
CA THR A 339 -16.46 17.04 -23.07
C THR A 339 -15.16 17.09 -22.25
N SER A 340 -15.07 18.04 -21.34
CA SER A 340 -13.90 18.16 -20.45
C SER A 340 -13.85 17.05 -19.41
N SER A 341 -14.99 16.63 -18.86
CA SER A 341 -15.11 15.52 -17.93
C SER A 341 -14.77 14.19 -18.60
N LEU A 342 -15.25 13.95 -19.82
CA LEU A 342 -14.86 12.78 -20.61
C LEU A 342 -13.35 12.77 -20.91
N GLY A 343 -12.76 13.94 -21.18
CA GLY A 343 -11.32 14.09 -21.36
C GLY A 343 -10.53 13.72 -20.10
N GLU A 344 -11.01 14.06 -18.92
CA GLU A 344 -10.41 13.65 -17.64
C GLU A 344 -10.49 12.14 -17.45
N ILE A 345 -11.68 11.56 -17.64
CA ILE A 345 -11.91 10.11 -17.53
C ILE A 345 -10.99 9.35 -18.49
N THR A 346 -10.80 9.85 -19.72
CA THR A 346 -9.93 9.22 -20.72
C THR A 346 -8.48 9.15 -20.23
N VAL A 347 -8.00 10.16 -19.54
CA VAL A 347 -6.63 10.14 -18.96
C VAL A 347 -6.49 9.01 -17.92
N TYR A 348 -7.49 8.82 -17.07
CA TYR A 348 -7.50 7.71 -16.09
C TYR A 348 -7.65 6.36 -16.76
N ALA A 349 -8.52 6.26 -17.79
CA ALA A 349 -8.77 5.02 -18.53
C ALA A 349 -7.54 4.48 -19.27
N VAL A 350 -6.62 5.36 -19.67
CA VAL A 350 -5.35 4.95 -20.30
C VAL A 350 -4.28 4.62 -19.24
N PHE A 351 -4.22 5.39 -18.16
CA PHE A 351 -3.18 5.22 -17.16
C PHE A 351 -3.32 3.93 -16.35
N ARG A 352 -4.53 3.58 -15.95
CA ARG A 352 -4.78 2.42 -15.10
C ARG A 352 -4.35 1.11 -15.75
N PRO A 353 -4.77 0.76 -17.00
CA PRO A 353 -4.27 -0.43 -17.68
C PRO A 353 -2.77 -0.40 -17.97
N PHE A 354 -2.19 0.79 -18.20
CA PHE A 354 -0.75 0.91 -18.36
C PHE A 354 0.00 0.51 -17.08
N MET A 355 -0.48 0.93 -15.91
CA MET A 355 0.12 0.53 -14.62
C MET A 355 -0.11 -0.96 -14.33
N ASP A 356 -1.31 -1.48 -14.64
CA ASP A 356 -1.65 -2.90 -14.44
C ASP A 356 -0.79 -3.83 -15.33
N LEU A 357 -0.34 -3.34 -16.49
CA LEU A 357 0.56 -4.09 -17.38
C LEU A 357 2.02 -4.11 -16.86
N LEU A 358 2.40 -3.13 -16.06
CA LEU A 358 3.74 -3.04 -15.46
C LEU A 358 3.84 -3.80 -14.13
N TYR A 359 2.69 -4.07 -13.49
CA TYR A 359 2.59 -4.82 -12.25
C TYR A 359 2.49 -6.32 -12.50
#